data_38816fe88726c0bd42f5ecd9d835175e
#
_entry.id   38816fe88726c0bd42f5ecd9d835175e
#
_cell.length_a   1.000
_cell.length_b   1.000
_cell.length_c   1.000
_cell.angle_alpha   90.00
_cell.angle_beta   90.00
_cell.angle_gamma   90.00
#
_symmetry.space_group_name_H-M   'P 1'
#
loop_
_entity.id
_entity.type
_entity.pdbx_description
1 polymer ?
#
loop_
_entity_poly.entity_id
_entity_poly.type
_entity_poly.pdbx_seq_one_letter_code
_entity_poly.pdbx_strand_id
1 'polypeptide(L)'
;MKAIIRWVAVCCLAGFTSVATAERLEVFRWQANSSSPEGLVQGMMTAAKIHEKYGATVGIFRMDIGSSGYPTFDYVLRWDSGEDWAKTKETNFNEEWQAFWAQASQTPSGTLLWSMEALNWDESVKAADFAQDGPYRVYVWQPNAGKAAAVYASFTQAAKMHTAMGAKVNIYQEGVGGNGKVHYVMSFKDWQDMADFGDKVMASEEFRFLQAAAAGAATPIGSIQGEPLYYTGR
;
A
#
# COMPACT_ATOMS: atom_id res chain seq x y z
N MET A 1 -39.65 54.89 -23.44
CA MET A 1 -39.01 53.59 -23.63
C MET A 1 -38.32 53.19 -22.33
N LYS A 2 -38.89 52.24 -21.57
CA LYS A 2 -38.39 51.79 -20.27
C LYS A 2 -37.68 50.46 -20.48
N ALA A 3 -36.34 50.42 -20.30
CA ALA A 3 -35.53 49.21 -20.37
C ALA A 3 -35.70 48.40 -19.07
N ILE A 4 -36.22 47.19 -19.16
CA ILE A 4 -36.34 46.26 -18.05
C ILE A 4 -35.03 45.44 -18.00
N ILE A 5 -34.18 45.72 -17.02
CA ILE A 5 -33.01 44.94 -16.70
C ILE A 5 -33.47 43.70 -15.91
N ARG A 6 -33.41 42.51 -16.57
CA ARG A 6 -33.62 41.21 -15.91
C ARG A 6 -32.32 40.80 -15.25
N TRP A 7 -32.30 40.80 -13.93
CA TRP A 7 -31.26 40.14 -13.13
C TRP A 7 -31.47 38.61 -13.22
N VAL A 8 -30.56 37.90 -13.86
CA VAL A 8 -30.48 36.42 -13.77
C VAL A 8 -29.62 36.12 -12.55
N ALA A 9 -30.24 35.74 -11.46
CA ALA A 9 -29.53 35.18 -10.30
C ALA A 9 -29.01 33.76 -10.68
N VAL A 10 -27.74 33.66 -10.99
CA VAL A 10 -27.03 32.39 -11.10
C VAL A 10 -26.79 31.89 -9.67
N CYS A 11 -27.65 31.02 -9.18
CA CYS A 11 -27.39 30.22 -7.99
C CYS A 11 -26.26 29.23 -8.32
N CYS A 12 -25.03 29.56 -8.01
CA CYS A 12 -23.94 28.61 -7.89
C CYS A 12 -24.25 27.70 -6.70
N LEU A 13 -24.93 26.59 -6.95
CA LEU A 13 -24.94 25.44 -6.07
C LEU A 13 -23.49 24.90 -6.08
N ALA A 14 -22.69 25.38 -5.16
CA ALA A 14 -21.45 24.73 -4.78
C ALA A 14 -21.85 23.41 -4.10
N GLY A 15 -22.07 22.39 -4.90
CA GLY A 15 -22.09 21.03 -4.41
C GLY A 15 -20.68 20.76 -3.85
N PHE A 16 -20.57 20.74 -2.53
CA PHE A 16 -19.44 20.12 -1.87
C PHE A 16 -19.50 18.63 -2.21
N THR A 17 -18.95 18.26 -3.36
CA THR A 17 -18.55 16.87 -3.57
C THR A 17 -17.44 16.64 -2.56
N SER A 18 -17.74 15.87 -1.52
CA SER A 18 -16.70 15.27 -0.69
C SER A 18 -15.80 14.52 -1.68
N VAL A 19 -14.60 15.05 -1.92
CA VAL A 19 -13.58 14.32 -2.65
C VAL A 19 -13.26 13.13 -1.76
N ALA A 20 -13.80 11.97 -2.12
CA ALA A 20 -13.41 10.72 -1.48
C ALA A 20 -11.89 10.63 -1.70
N THR A 21 -11.14 10.70 -0.61
CA THR A 21 -9.69 10.61 -0.68
C THR A 21 -9.32 9.15 -0.60
N ALA A 22 -8.62 8.67 -1.62
CA ALA A 22 -8.08 7.32 -1.63
C ALA A 22 -7.18 7.08 -0.40
N GLU A 23 -7.18 5.83 0.09
CA GLU A 23 -6.24 5.41 1.12
C GLU A 23 -4.82 5.73 0.66
N ARG A 24 -4.08 6.40 1.53
CA ARG A 24 -2.67 6.74 1.34
C ARG A 24 -1.82 5.83 2.19
N LEU A 25 -0.73 5.34 1.63
CA LEU A 25 0.25 4.59 2.39
C LEU A 25 1.68 5.10 2.15
N GLU A 26 2.53 4.85 3.15
CA GLU A 26 3.97 4.94 3.03
C GLU A 26 4.58 3.59 3.39
N VAL A 27 5.53 3.16 2.59
CA VAL A 27 6.28 1.91 2.81
C VAL A 27 7.73 2.24 3.04
N PHE A 28 8.29 1.67 4.09
CA PHE A 28 9.71 1.75 4.43
C PHE A 28 10.25 0.34 4.48
N ARG A 29 11.06 -0.04 3.50
CA ARG A 29 11.71 -1.35 3.45
C ARG A 29 13.02 -1.33 4.16
N TRP A 30 13.15 -2.20 5.14
CA TRP A 30 14.33 -2.34 5.96
C TRP A 30 14.92 -3.73 5.82
N GLN A 31 16.25 -3.79 5.74
CA GLN A 31 16.99 -5.03 5.89
C GLN A 31 17.59 -5.07 7.28
N ALA A 32 17.36 -6.18 8.00
CA ALA A 32 17.97 -6.37 9.30
C ALA A 32 19.49 -6.54 9.17
N ASN A 33 20.24 -6.04 10.14
CA ASN A 33 21.62 -6.42 10.29
C ASN A 33 21.70 -7.89 10.71
N SER A 34 22.70 -8.62 10.23
CA SER A 34 22.86 -10.07 10.46
C SER A 34 22.86 -10.48 11.94
N SER A 35 23.24 -9.57 12.81
CA SER A 35 23.38 -9.79 14.26
C SER A 35 22.14 -9.38 15.07
N SER A 36 21.12 -8.76 14.46
CA SER A 36 20.01 -8.16 15.24
C SER A 36 18.67 -8.04 14.49
N PRO A 37 18.13 -9.12 13.91
CA PRO A 37 16.80 -9.05 13.30
C PRO A 37 15.70 -8.74 14.32
N GLU A 38 15.79 -9.29 15.54
CA GLU A 38 14.87 -9.02 16.64
C GLU A 38 14.94 -7.56 17.11
N GLY A 39 16.13 -6.98 17.12
CA GLY A 39 16.33 -5.56 17.46
C GLY A 39 15.63 -4.62 16.47
N LEU A 40 15.67 -4.94 15.17
CA LEU A 40 14.95 -4.17 14.16
C LEU A 40 13.43 -4.26 14.36
N VAL A 41 12.89 -5.47 14.56
CA VAL A 41 11.46 -5.67 14.80
C VAL A 41 11.01 -4.93 16.06
N GLN A 42 11.78 -5.03 17.16
CA GLN A 42 11.47 -4.31 18.40
C GLN A 42 11.48 -2.79 18.20
N GLY A 43 12.43 -2.26 17.42
CA GLY A 43 12.47 -0.85 17.04
C GLY A 43 11.24 -0.44 16.26
N MET A 44 10.84 -1.25 15.26
CA MET A 44 9.61 -1.03 14.48
C MET A 44 8.35 -1.06 15.35
N MET A 45 8.25 -1.98 16.31
CA MET A 45 7.13 -2.05 17.27
C MET A 45 7.06 -0.82 18.17
N THR A 46 8.21 -0.27 18.56
CA THR A 46 8.26 0.96 19.34
C THR A 46 7.82 2.16 18.49
N ALA A 47 8.31 2.26 17.27
CA ALA A 47 7.90 3.31 16.32
C ALA A 47 6.40 3.20 15.98
N ALA A 48 5.86 1.97 15.87
CA ALA A 48 4.45 1.75 15.58
C ALA A 48 3.55 2.40 16.64
N LYS A 49 3.86 2.22 17.94
CA LYS A 49 3.10 2.84 19.02
C LYS A 49 3.09 4.36 18.96
N ILE A 50 4.20 4.96 18.51
CA ILE A 50 4.26 6.42 18.33
C ILE A 50 3.37 6.84 17.15
N HIS A 51 3.50 6.18 16.00
CA HIS A 51 2.67 6.50 14.83
C HIS A 51 1.17 6.31 15.08
N GLU A 52 0.78 5.23 15.77
CA GLU A 52 -0.62 4.96 16.16
C GLU A 52 -1.19 6.05 17.07
N LYS A 53 -0.40 6.51 18.04
CA LYS A 53 -0.78 7.62 18.92
C LYS A 53 -1.11 8.89 18.13
N TYR A 54 -0.49 9.08 16.97
CA TYR A 54 -0.68 10.23 16.09
C TYR A 54 -1.55 9.93 14.86
N GLY A 55 -2.30 8.83 14.88
CA GLY A 55 -3.39 8.56 13.94
C GLY A 55 -3.05 7.74 12.70
N ALA A 56 -1.84 7.20 12.60
CA ALA A 56 -1.52 6.24 11.55
C ALA A 56 -1.97 4.82 11.94
N THR A 57 -2.44 4.05 10.97
CA THR A 57 -2.52 2.60 11.07
C THR A 57 -1.20 2.00 10.63
N VAL A 58 -0.64 1.08 11.40
CA VAL A 58 0.69 0.53 11.17
C VAL A 58 0.64 -0.96 10.87
N GLY A 59 1.37 -1.38 9.83
CA GLY A 59 1.64 -2.77 9.52
C GLY A 59 3.14 -3.05 9.51
N ILE A 60 3.57 -4.16 10.09
CA ILE A 60 4.94 -4.68 9.99
C ILE A 60 4.86 -6.04 9.32
N PHE A 61 5.52 -6.17 8.18
CA PHE A 61 5.44 -7.35 7.33
C PHE A 61 6.83 -7.96 7.15
N ARG A 62 6.95 -9.27 7.39
CA ARG A 62 8.16 -10.02 7.08
C ARG A 62 8.10 -10.54 5.64
N MET A 63 9.19 -10.40 4.90
CA MET A 63 9.32 -10.95 3.57
C MET A 63 10.00 -12.32 3.66
N ASP A 64 9.34 -13.35 3.12
CA ASP A 64 9.87 -14.72 3.07
C ASP A 64 10.56 -15.01 1.73
N ILE A 65 9.94 -14.54 0.62
CA ILE A 65 10.46 -14.71 -0.75
C ILE A 65 10.58 -13.33 -1.41
N GLY A 66 11.62 -13.15 -2.19
CA GLY A 66 11.90 -11.87 -2.87
C GLY A 66 12.75 -10.89 -2.03
N SER A 67 13.24 -11.35 -0.87
CA SER A 67 14.18 -10.59 -0.05
C SER A 67 15.62 -10.73 -0.54
N SER A 68 16.50 -9.82 -0.09
CA SER A 68 17.90 -9.72 -0.53
C SER A 68 18.89 -10.53 0.31
N GLY A 69 18.47 -11.60 0.97
CA GLY A 69 19.36 -12.52 1.69
C GLY A 69 19.32 -12.44 3.21
N TYR A 70 19.24 -11.26 3.82
CA TYR A 70 18.94 -11.08 5.24
C TYR A 70 17.44 -10.87 5.45
N PRO A 71 16.90 -11.13 6.66
CA PRO A 71 15.51 -10.81 6.95
C PRO A 71 15.20 -9.37 6.57
N THR A 72 14.21 -9.23 5.71
CA THR A 72 13.74 -7.93 5.19
C THR A 72 12.31 -7.71 5.66
N PHE A 73 12.03 -6.49 6.06
CA PHE A 73 10.74 -6.09 6.62
C PHE A 73 10.21 -4.85 5.90
N ASP A 74 8.92 -4.84 5.64
CA ASP A 74 8.21 -3.64 5.23
C ASP A 74 7.49 -3.06 6.45
N TYR A 75 7.82 -1.82 6.79
CA TYR A 75 7.09 -1.01 7.75
C TYR A 75 6.14 -0.12 6.97
N VAL A 76 4.85 -0.32 7.15
CA VAL A 76 3.81 0.32 6.35
C VAL A 76 2.95 1.20 7.23
N LEU A 77 2.84 2.46 6.86
CA LEU A 77 1.92 3.42 7.47
C LEU A 77 0.74 3.64 6.53
N ARG A 78 -0.48 3.71 7.07
CA ARG A 78 -1.71 3.91 6.30
C ARG A 78 -2.58 4.97 6.92
N TRP A 79 -3.27 5.73 6.06
CA TRP A 79 -4.24 6.76 6.45
C TRP A 79 -5.44 6.73 5.49
N ASP A 80 -6.62 6.95 6.04
CA ASP A 80 -7.86 6.99 5.26
C ASP A 80 -8.05 8.33 4.51
N SER A 81 -7.23 9.32 4.85
CA SER A 81 -7.30 10.65 4.22
C SER A 81 -5.94 11.36 4.21
N GLY A 82 -5.79 12.34 3.29
CA GLY A 82 -4.64 13.22 3.28
C GLY A 82 -4.57 14.13 4.50
N GLU A 83 -5.70 14.44 5.14
CA GLU A 83 -5.75 15.23 6.38
C GLU A 83 -5.15 14.46 7.56
N ASP A 84 -5.49 13.18 7.72
CA ASP A 84 -4.94 12.33 8.78
C ASP A 84 -3.43 12.10 8.58
N TRP A 85 -3.02 11.90 7.32
CA TRP A 85 -1.61 11.84 6.96
C TRP A 85 -0.86 13.11 7.38
N ALA A 86 -1.40 14.30 7.05
CA ALA A 86 -0.76 15.56 7.39
C ALA A 86 -0.63 15.77 8.91
N LYS A 87 -1.67 15.47 9.68
CA LYS A 87 -1.63 15.52 11.14
C LYS A 87 -0.52 14.63 11.72
N THR A 88 -0.37 13.41 11.20
CA THR A 88 0.72 12.52 11.64
C THR A 88 2.08 13.12 11.29
N LYS A 89 2.25 13.66 10.07
CA LYS A 89 3.53 14.25 9.62
C LYS A 89 3.98 15.45 10.45
N GLU A 90 3.05 16.28 10.91
CA GLU A 90 3.35 17.43 11.77
C GLU A 90 4.00 17.04 13.09
N THR A 91 3.86 15.78 13.52
CA THR A 91 4.45 15.27 14.76
C THR A 91 5.84 14.69 14.62
N ASN A 92 6.35 14.47 13.41
CA ASN A 92 7.61 13.74 13.14
C ASN A 92 8.87 14.33 13.79
N PHE A 93 8.83 15.56 14.28
CA PHE A 93 9.95 16.23 14.94
C PHE A 93 9.68 16.58 16.40
N ASN A 94 8.63 16.00 17.00
CA ASN A 94 8.35 16.23 18.41
C ASN A 94 9.38 15.54 19.32
N GLU A 95 9.33 15.82 20.64
CA GLU A 95 10.28 15.31 21.62
C GLU A 95 10.28 13.77 21.71
N GLU A 96 9.11 13.12 21.51
CA GLU A 96 8.98 11.67 21.54
C GLU A 96 9.75 11.01 20.40
N TRP A 97 9.64 11.55 19.17
CA TRP A 97 10.42 11.10 18.02
C TRP A 97 11.92 11.38 18.18
N GLN A 98 12.28 12.54 18.74
CA GLN A 98 13.69 12.85 19.01
C GLN A 98 14.29 11.84 20.01
N ALA A 99 13.57 11.50 21.08
CA ALA A 99 14.01 10.49 22.04
C ALA A 99 14.15 9.09 21.41
N PHE A 100 13.16 8.69 20.59
CA PHE A 100 13.22 7.42 19.84
C PHE A 100 14.46 7.34 18.95
N TRP A 101 14.70 8.37 18.12
CA TRP A 101 15.85 8.37 17.22
C TRP A 101 17.19 8.44 17.95
N ALA A 102 17.25 9.18 19.05
CA ALA A 102 18.45 9.22 19.89
C ALA A 102 18.80 7.83 20.45
N GLN A 103 17.80 7.05 20.87
CA GLN A 103 18.00 5.67 21.32
C GLN A 103 18.33 4.72 20.16
N ALA A 104 17.57 4.75 19.06
CA ALA A 104 17.75 3.87 17.92
C ALA A 104 19.12 4.02 17.25
N SER A 105 19.68 5.23 17.26
CA SER A 105 21.01 5.51 16.69
C SER A 105 22.17 4.90 17.48
N GLN A 106 21.97 4.56 18.76
CA GLN A 106 23.04 3.97 19.60
C GLN A 106 23.30 2.50 19.23
N THR A 107 22.28 1.79 18.72
CA THR A 107 22.40 0.39 18.34
C THR A 107 21.65 0.15 17.04
N PRO A 108 22.24 0.53 15.88
CA PRO A 108 21.59 0.36 14.59
C PRO A 108 21.34 -1.12 14.29
N SER A 109 20.06 -1.52 14.16
CA SER A 109 19.65 -2.91 13.96
C SER A 109 19.27 -3.23 12.51
N GLY A 110 19.18 -2.23 11.65
CA GLY A 110 18.84 -2.41 10.23
C GLY A 110 19.26 -1.25 9.35
N THR A 111 19.13 -1.48 8.05
CA THR A 111 19.42 -0.50 6.98
C THR A 111 18.13 -0.25 6.20
N LEU A 112 17.75 1.00 6.04
CA LEU A 112 16.67 1.40 5.16
C LEU A 112 17.11 1.19 3.70
N LEU A 113 16.43 0.33 2.96
CA LEU A 113 16.73 0.06 1.56
C LEU A 113 16.07 1.08 0.63
N TRP A 114 14.81 1.37 0.88
CA TRP A 114 14.03 2.38 0.14
C TRP A 114 12.74 2.73 0.90
N SER A 115 12.15 3.84 0.50
CA SER A 115 10.82 4.23 0.95
C SER A 115 10.03 4.85 -0.18
N MET A 116 8.72 4.74 -0.12
CA MET A 116 7.83 5.34 -1.09
C MET A 116 6.47 5.70 -0.46
N GLU A 117 5.81 6.63 -1.08
CA GLU A 117 4.38 6.89 -0.92
C GLU A 117 3.60 6.21 -2.04
N ALA A 118 2.40 5.73 -1.77
CA ALA A 118 1.49 5.24 -2.80
C ALA A 118 0.02 5.52 -2.42
N LEU A 119 -0.83 5.53 -3.45
CA LEU A 119 -2.28 5.72 -3.33
C LEU A 119 -2.99 4.47 -3.82
N ASN A 120 -4.02 4.03 -3.09
CA ASN A 120 -4.88 2.95 -3.52
C ASN A 120 -5.75 3.42 -4.71
N TRP A 121 -5.95 2.54 -5.69
CA TRP A 121 -6.86 2.84 -6.81
C TRP A 121 -8.33 2.76 -6.40
N ASP A 122 -8.65 2.02 -5.34
CA ASP A 122 -9.99 1.90 -4.79
C ASP A 122 -10.16 2.86 -3.60
N GLU A 123 -10.90 3.93 -3.81
CA GLU A 123 -11.16 4.97 -2.81
C GLU A 123 -12.04 4.48 -1.66
N SER A 124 -12.71 3.33 -1.80
CA SER A 124 -13.54 2.76 -0.75
C SER A 124 -12.76 2.00 0.32
N VAL A 125 -11.53 1.61 0.02
CA VAL A 125 -10.65 0.86 0.94
C VAL A 125 -10.20 1.73 2.10
N LYS A 126 -10.24 1.15 3.30
CA LYS A 126 -9.81 1.77 4.54
C LYS A 126 -8.65 1.03 5.18
N ALA A 127 -7.84 1.77 5.91
CA ALA A 127 -6.68 1.18 6.61
C ALA A 127 -7.07 0.01 7.52
N ALA A 128 -8.22 0.10 8.20
CA ALA A 128 -8.71 -0.97 9.08
C ALA A 128 -9.06 -2.27 8.35
N ASP A 129 -9.32 -2.22 7.05
CA ASP A 129 -9.70 -3.41 6.26
C ASP A 129 -8.61 -4.48 6.23
N PHE A 130 -7.36 -4.12 6.50
CA PHE A 130 -6.21 -5.02 6.48
C PHE A 130 -5.92 -5.71 7.81
N ALA A 131 -6.63 -5.39 8.89
CA ALA A 131 -6.34 -5.88 10.24
C ALA A 131 -6.40 -7.42 10.37
N GLN A 132 -7.21 -8.09 9.56
CA GLN A 132 -7.39 -9.54 9.58
C GLN A 132 -6.64 -10.26 8.44
N ASP A 133 -5.87 -9.53 7.63
CA ASP A 133 -5.14 -10.14 6.53
C ASP A 133 -3.98 -11.00 7.05
N GLY A 134 -3.81 -12.18 6.48
CA GLY A 134 -2.70 -13.10 6.74
C GLY A 134 -1.57 -12.93 5.71
N PRO A 135 -1.08 -14.05 5.12
CA PRO A 135 0.00 -13.98 4.14
C PRO A 135 -0.38 -13.20 2.90
N TYR A 136 0.61 -12.62 2.26
CA TYR A 136 0.40 -11.75 1.11
C TYR A 136 1.40 -12.00 -0.01
N ARG A 137 1.03 -11.57 -1.23
CA ARG A 137 1.91 -11.45 -2.40
C ARG A 137 1.77 -10.05 -2.98
N VAL A 138 2.90 -9.48 -3.39
CA VAL A 138 2.93 -8.22 -4.15
C VAL A 138 3.64 -8.46 -5.46
N TYR A 139 3.02 -8.05 -6.55
CA TYR A 139 3.62 -8.01 -7.88
C TYR A 139 3.83 -6.56 -8.25
N VAL A 140 5.06 -6.20 -8.61
CA VAL A 140 5.43 -4.84 -8.97
C VAL A 140 5.61 -4.75 -10.47
N TRP A 141 4.93 -3.79 -11.09
CA TRP A 141 4.90 -3.60 -12.53
C TRP A 141 5.24 -2.16 -12.90
N GLN A 142 6.02 -2.00 -13.97
CA GLN A 142 6.26 -0.71 -14.58
C GLN A 142 5.32 -0.57 -15.81
N PRO A 143 4.33 0.35 -15.79
CA PRO A 143 3.57 0.65 -17.00
C PRO A 143 4.50 1.09 -18.13
N ASN A 144 4.31 0.55 -19.34
CA ASN A 144 5.05 0.98 -20.50
C ASN A 144 4.56 2.36 -20.98
N ALA A 145 5.42 3.11 -21.65
CA ALA A 145 5.10 4.46 -22.12
C ALA A 145 3.76 4.51 -22.90
N GLY A 146 2.84 5.38 -22.47
CA GLY A 146 1.51 5.52 -23.05
C GLY A 146 0.53 4.38 -22.76
N LYS A 147 0.86 3.42 -21.88
CA LYS A 147 0.03 2.24 -21.58
C LYS A 147 -0.66 2.27 -20.23
N ALA A 148 -0.57 3.36 -19.47
CA ALA A 148 -1.16 3.45 -18.12
C ALA A 148 -2.66 3.08 -18.08
N ALA A 149 -3.46 3.57 -19.04
CA ALA A 149 -4.89 3.24 -19.11
C ALA A 149 -5.14 1.74 -19.40
N ALA A 150 -4.31 1.10 -20.24
CA ALA A 150 -4.41 -0.32 -20.51
C ALA A 150 -4.04 -1.16 -19.27
N VAL A 151 -3.03 -0.74 -18.53
CA VAL A 151 -2.65 -1.38 -17.24
C VAL A 151 -3.80 -1.25 -16.25
N TYR A 152 -4.38 -0.06 -16.11
CA TYR A 152 -5.52 0.17 -15.22
C TYR A 152 -6.68 -0.79 -15.54
N ALA A 153 -7.09 -0.85 -16.83
CA ALA A 153 -8.19 -1.71 -17.26
C ALA A 153 -7.90 -3.20 -16.99
N SER A 154 -6.71 -3.67 -17.36
CA SER A 154 -6.30 -5.07 -17.19
C SER A 154 -6.21 -5.48 -15.71
N PHE A 155 -5.64 -4.61 -14.87
CA PHE A 155 -5.48 -4.92 -13.45
C PHE A 155 -6.81 -4.86 -12.71
N THR A 156 -7.71 -3.94 -13.06
CA THR A 156 -9.07 -3.91 -12.52
C THR A 156 -9.85 -5.18 -12.88
N GLN A 157 -9.70 -5.68 -14.10
CA GLN A 157 -10.32 -6.95 -14.50
C GLN A 157 -9.69 -8.14 -13.75
N ALA A 158 -8.36 -8.20 -13.68
CA ALA A 158 -7.64 -9.23 -12.93
C ALA A 158 -8.05 -9.24 -11.45
N ALA A 159 -8.22 -8.06 -10.83
CA ALA A 159 -8.64 -7.95 -9.44
C ALA A 159 -10.01 -8.60 -9.21
N LYS A 160 -10.99 -8.36 -10.09
CA LYS A 160 -12.30 -9.00 -10.00
C LYS A 160 -12.21 -10.53 -10.08
N MET A 161 -11.38 -11.05 -10.99
CA MET A 161 -11.18 -12.49 -11.15
C MET A 161 -10.48 -13.09 -9.93
N HIS A 162 -9.41 -12.47 -9.46
CA HIS A 162 -8.66 -12.94 -8.30
C HIS A 162 -9.51 -12.87 -7.02
N THR A 163 -10.34 -11.85 -6.85
CA THR A 163 -11.28 -11.76 -5.72
C THR A 163 -12.31 -12.90 -5.77
N ALA A 164 -12.84 -13.22 -6.95
CA ALA A 164 -13.74 -14.36 -7.10
C ALA A 164 -13.06 -15.72 -6.81
N MET A 165 -11.74 -15.80 -6.92
CA MET A 165 -10.94 -16.97 -6.59
C MET A 165 -10.54 -17.06 -5.11
N GLY A 166 -10.78 -15.99 -4.31
CA GLY A 166 -10.56 -15.96 -2.87
C GLY A 166 -9.42 -15.06 -2.39
N ALA A 167 -8.77 -14.29 -3.27
CA ALA A 167 -7.81 -13.28 -2.86
C ALA A 167 -8.51 -11.96 -2.50
N LYS A 168 -8.02 -11.25 -1.50
CA LYS A 168 -8.31 -9.84 -1.34
C LYS A 168 -7.27 -9.05 -2.12
N VAL A 169 -7.73 -8.20 -3.05
CA VAL A 169 -6.85 -7.50 -3.98
C VAL A 169 -6.90 -6.00 -3.75
N ASN A 170 -5.71 -5.40 -3.67
CA ASN A 170 -5.53 -3.95 -3.62
C ASN A 170 -4.46 -3.53 -4.63
N ILE A 171 -4.66 -2.42 -5.30
CA ILE A 171 -3.75 -1.93 -6.34
C ILE A 171 -3.30 -0.52 -5.95
N TYR A 172 -2.00 -0.34 -5.89
CA TYR A 172 -1.38 0.92 -5.48
C TYR A 172 -0.54 1.52 -6.60
N GLN A 173 -0.70 2.81 -6.81
CA GLN A 173 0.16 3.61 -7.67
C GLN A 173 1.24 4.30 -6.83
N GLU A 174 2.52 4.07 -7.17
CA GLU A 174 3.62 4.80 -6.55
C GLU A 174 3.53 6.31 -6.80
N GLY A 175 3.78 7.06 -5.74
CA GLY A 175 3.93 8.51 -5.72
C GLY A 175 5.37 8.92 -5.42
N VAL A 176 5.54 9.78 -4.42
CA VAL A 176 6.83 10.30 -3.98
C VAL A 176 7.74 9.17 -3.51
N GLY A 177 9.01 9.21 -3.90
CA GLY A 177 10.00 8.15 -3.59
C GLY A 177 9.93 6.93 -4.50
N GLY A 178 8.84 6.78 -5.27
CA GLY A 178 8.67 5.75 -6.28
C GLY A 178 8.99 6.24 -7.70
N ASN A 179 8.84 5.35 -8.67
CA ASN A 179 9.09 5.61 -10.09
C ASN A 179 7.83 5.43 -10.96
N GLY A 180 6.64 5.61 -10.37
CA GLY A 180 5.36 5.44 -11.06
C GLY A 180 5.03 3.98 -11.37
N LYS A 181 5.57 3.03 -10.59
CA LYS A 181 5.20 1.62 -10.70
C LYS A 181 3.82 1.38 -10.08
N VAL A 182 3.26 0.24 -10.41
CA VAL A 182 2.01 -0.25 -9.84
C VAL A 182 2.31 -1.49 -9.01
N HIS A 183 1.82 -1.49 -7.79
CA HIS A 183 1.89 -2.61 -6.88
C HIS A 183 0.54 -3.31 -6.84
N TYR A 184 0.50 -4.53 -7.32
CA TYR A 184 -0.66 -5.40 -7.26
C TYR A 184 -0.52 -6.30 -6.04
N VAL A 185 -1.27 -6.00 -4.99
CA VAL A 185 -1.19 -6.66 -3.69
C VAL A 185 -2.35 -7.64 -3.56
N MET A 186 -2.04 -8.87 -3.24
CA MET A 186 -3.02 -9.91 -2.88
C MET A 186 -2.75 -10.37 -1.45
N SER A 187 -3.75 -10.33 -0.60
CA SER A 187 -3.72 -10.90 0.75
C SER A 187 -4.74 -12.01 0.91
N PHE A 188 -4.47 -12.90 1.85
CA PHE A 188 -5.25 -14.11 2.11
C PHE A 188 -5.48 -14.22 3.61
N LYS A 189 -6.48 -14.99 4.01
CA LYS A 189 -6.74 -15.25 5.41
C LYS A 189 -5.61 -16.07 6.04
N ASP A 190 -5.16 -17.10 5.33
CA ASP A 190 -4.09 -18.00 5.77
C ASP A 190 -3.32 -18.59 4.58
N TRP A 191 -2.31 -19.41 4.86
CA TRP A 191 -1.47 -20.05 3.86
C TRP A 191 -2.22 -21.09 3.01
N GLN A 192 -3.27 -21.74 3.56
CA GLN A 192 -4.09 -22.68 2.81
C GLN A 192 -4.91 -21.95 1.74
N ASP A 193 -5.56 -20.84 2.11
CA ASP A 193 -6.30 -20.02 1.15
C ASP A 193 -5.39 -19.52 0.03
N MET A 194 -4.14 -19.14 0.36
CA MET A 194 -3.15 -18.74 -0.66
C MET A 194 -2.77 -19.90 -1.60
N ALA A 195 -2.64 -21.12 -1.10
CA ALA A 195 -2.34 -22.30 -1.91
C ALA A 195 -3.51 -22.63 -2.84
N ASP A 196 -4.73 -22.70 -2.30
CA ASP A 196 -5.96 -22.98 -3.05
C ASP A 196 -6.20 -21.94 -4.16
N PHE A 197 -5.90 -20.69 -3.87
CA PHE A 197 -5.92 -19.61 -4.87
C PHE A 197 -4.93 -19.89 -6.00
N GLY A 198 -3.71 -20.31 -5.67
CA GLY A 198 -2.69 -20.65 -6.67
C GLY A 198 -3.18 -21.73 -7.66
N ASP A 199 -3.81 -22.78 -7.15
CA ASP A 199 -4.36 -23.87 -7.96
C ASP A 199 -5.49 -23.37 -8.88
N LYS A 200 -6.40 -22.53 -8.36
CA LYS A 200 -7.47 -21.92 -9.16
C LYS A 200 -6.94 -21.05 -10.30
N VAL A 201 -5.92 -20.21 -10.02
CA VAL A 201 -5.29 -19.37 -11.04
C VAL A 201 -4.64 -20.20 -12.14
N MET A 202 -3.89 -21.25 -11.76
CA MET A 202 -3.23 -22.15 -12.72
C MET A 202 -4.24 -22.88 -13.61
N ALA A 203 -5.41 -23.23 -13.09
CA ALA A 203 -6.50 -23.89 -13.84
C ALA A 203 -7.31 -22.92 -14.71
N SER A 204 -7.24 -21.60 -14.48
CA SER A 204 -8.09 -20.62 -15.14
C SER A 204 -7.65 -20.31 -16.57
N GLU A 205 -8.46 -20.73 -17.55
CA GLU A 205 -8.27 -20.31 -18.96
C GLU A 205 -8.56 -18.83 -19.17
N GLU A 206 -9.58 -18.31 -18.51
CA GLU A 206 -9.96 -16.90 -18.58
C GLU A 206 -8.81 -16.00 -18.11
N PHE A 207 -8.12 -16.38 -17.03
CA PHE A 207 -6.97 -15.62 -16.56
C PHE A 207 -5.81 -15.66 -17.55
N ARG A 208 -5.54 -16.81 -18.20
CA ARG A 208 -4.53 -16.90 -19.27
C ARG A 208 -4.86 -16.01 -20.47
N PHE A 209 -6.12 -15.94 -20.86
CA PHE A 209 -6.57 -15.02 -21.94
C PHE A 209 -6.36 -13.56 -21.54
N LEU A 210 -6.70 -13.18 -20.31
CA LEU A 210 -6.47 -11.82 -19.81
C LEU A 210 -4.98 -11.45 -19.82
N GLN A 211 -4.11 -12.35 -19.37
CA GLN A 211 -2.66 -12.14 -19.39
C GLN A 211 -2.14 -11.95 -20.83
N ALA A 212 -2.61 -12.76 -21.76
CA ALA A 212 -2.22 -12.63 -23.16
C ALA A 212 -2.69 -11.29 -23.77
N ALA A 213 -3.92 -10.86 -23.45
CA ALA A 213 -4.47 -9.58 -23.92
C ALA A 213 -3.76 -8.36 -23.32
N ALA A 214 -3.26 -8.49 -22.08
CA ALA A 214 -2.52 -7.44 -21.38
C ALA A 214 -1.02 -7.42 -21.75
N ALA A 215 -0.55 -8.36 -22.57
CA ALA A 215 0.86 -8.45 -22.94
C ALA A 215 1.37 -7.15 -23.56
N GLY A 216 2.51 -6.67 -23.08
CA GLY A 216 3.12 -5.42 -23.54
C GLY A 216 2.51 -4.14 -22.92
N ALA A 217 1.54 -4.22 -22.02
CA ALA A 217 1.02 -3.06 -21.32
C ALA A 217 1.95 -2.60 -20.18
N ALA A 218 2.58 -3.55 -19.48
CA ALA A 218 3.53 -3.28 -18.41
C ALA A 218 4.67 -4.30 -18.42
N THR A 219 5.79 -3.91 -17.81
CA THR A 219 6.97 -4.77 -17.60
C THR A 219 6.98 -5.23 -16.16
N PRO A 220 7.08 -6.54 -15.86
CA PRO A 220 7.22 -7.03 -14.50
C PRO A 220 8.59 -6.61 -13.94
N ILE A 221 8.59 -6.05 -12.73
CA ILE A 221 9.81 -5.60 -12.05
C ILE A 221 10.24 -6.64 -11.00
N GLY A 222 9.28 -7.23 -10.30
CA GLY A 222 9.55 -8.23 -9.28
C GLY A 222 8.30 -8.63 -8.53
N SER A 223 8.47 -9.59 -7.63
CA SER A 223 7.41 -10.00 -6.72
C SER A 223 8.01 -10.37 -5.36
N ILE A 224 7.20 -10.21 -4.34
CA ILE A 224 7.51 -10.58 -2.98
C ILE A 224 6.35 -11.37 -2.38
N GLN A 225 6.67 -12.21 -1.41
CA GLN A 225 5.71 -12.93 -0.58
C GLN A 225 6.14 -12.82 0.87
N GLY A 226 5.20 -12.73 1.77
CA GLY A 226 5.46 -12.66 3.20
C GLY A 226 4.21 -12.74 4.04
N GLU A 227 4.36 -12.41 5.31
CA GLU A 227 3.28 -12.42 6.28
C GLU A 227 3.36 -11.23 7.23
N PRO A 228 2.24 -10.78 7.81
CA PRO A 228 2.23 -9.74 8.81
C PRO A 228 2.76 -10.27 10.15
N LEU A 229 3.68 -9.51 10.76
CA LEU A 229 4.11 -9.70 12.14
C LEU A 229 3.28 -8.85 13.11
N TYR A 230 2.79 -7.73 12.63
CA TYR A 230 2.01 -6.79 13.40
C TYR A 230 1.07 -6.01 12.49
N TYR A 231 -0.11 -5.70 12.99
CA TYR A 231 -1.02 -4.73 12.40
C TYR A 231 -1.88 -4.07 13.49
N THR A 232 -2.08 -2.75 13.37
CA THR A 232 -2.94 -1.99 14.29
C THR A 232 -4.35 -2.58 14.35
N GLY A 233 -4.85 -2.86 15.55
CA GLY A 233 -6.20 -3.42 15.74
C GLY A 233 -6.31 -4.94 15.55
N ARG A 234 -5.19 -5.65 15.42
CA ARG A 234 -5.12 -7.11 15.36
C ARG A 234 -4.91 -7.73 16.74
#